data_0f4c6ce0d0532c0d47ce0f1ce8b72da2
#
_entry.id   0f4c6ce0d0532c0d47ce0f1ce8b72da2
#
_cell.length_a   1.000
_cell.length_b   1.000
_cell.length_c   1.000
_cell.angle_alpha   90.00
_cell.angle_beta   90.00
_cell.angle_gamma   90.00
#
_symmetry.space_group_name_H-M   'P 1'
#
loop_
_entity.id
_entity.type
_entity.pdbx_description
1 polymer ?
#
loop_
_entity_poly.entity_id
_entity_poly.type
_entity_poly.pdbx_seq_one_letter_code
_entity_poly.pdbx_strand_id
1 'polypeptide(L)'
;PKSVLADSREYFIDNLNIDAQILANGDVVVNEILQYRFQGEFNGIYRNLKLNGTDQYLINSVSIIDSLGNIIEATEGYNEENNTYEINEDYDETQIKLFCKSSNESKKINLNYTIKGAAKKYTDYSELYWSFYNVKNIDSVKEGTLKIKLKDTSFSIDNLSYDIYGDGDITASNTEDSIDIKFRNLTTLIGIDLKFQKEYLSMADEISHEDDYIMEDLNYYGKEANSNDVGFAITLFVIIGVVLAALAVDRRNFNKEVNEYRGKCKFTKEEFIMEPPSDLPPALVNLLMNEKAVSKEMLNITLF
;
A
#
# COMPACT_ATOMS: atom_id res chain seq x y z
N PRO A 1 -34.29 26.24 4.29
CA PRO A 1 -33.14 25.58 4.86
C PRO A 1 -32.03 25.59 3.83
N LYS A 2 -30.96 26.38 4.10
CA LYS A 2 -29.76 26.32 3.31
C LYS A 2 -29.08 24.98 3.64
N SER A 3 -28.95 24.09 2.67
CA SER A 3 -28.03 22.96 2.79
C SER A 3 -26.63 23.52 2.98
N VAL A 4 -26.06 23.34 4.15
CA VAL A 4 -24.63 23.52 4.38
C VAL A 4 -23.99 22.35 3.61
N LEU A 5 -23.50 22.62 2.41
CA LEU A 5 -22.56 21.73 1.75
C LEU A 5 -21.38 21.65 2.70
N ALA A 6 -21.05 20.46 3.19
CA ALA A 6 -19.82 20.22 3.90
C ALA A 6 -18.70 20.68 2.95
N ASP A 7 -17.93 21.67 3.38
CA ASP A 7 -16.75 22.14 2.65
C ASP A 7 -15.78 20.98 2.62
N SER A 8 -15.71 20.27 1.48
CA SER A 8 -14.84 19.12 1.30
C SER A 8 -13.41 19.66 1.25
N ARG A 9 -12.66 19.43 2.34
CA ARG A 9 -11.23 19.77 2.40
C ARG A 9 -10.47 18.66 1.69
N GLU A 10 -9.67 19.04 0.69
CA GLU A 10 -8.82 18.12 -0.08
C GLU A 10 -7.43 18.74 -0.26
N TYR A 11 -6.41 17.90 -0.32
CA TYR A 11 -5.08 18.33 -0.72
C TYR A 11 -4.51 17.35 -1.74
N PHE A 12 -3.63 17.87 -2.58
CA PHE A 12 -2.99 17.16 -3.65
C PHE A 12 -1.48 17.37 -3.57
N ILE A 13 -0.70 16.39 -4.00
CA ILE A 13 0.74 16.58 -4.21
C ILE A 13 0.96 16.68 -5.73
N ASP A 14 1.16 17.91 -6.18
CA ASP A 14 1.37 18.20 -7.60
C ASP A 14 2.79 17.84 -8.05
N ASN A 15 3.79 17.92 -7.15
CA ASN A 15 5.16 17.55 -7.45
C ASN A 15 5.88 17.01 -6.20
N LEU A 16 6.71 15.98 -6.38
CA LEU A 16 7.57 15.40 -5.35
C LEU A 16 8.98 15.24 -5.92
N ASN A 17 9.94 15.97 -5.37
CA ASN A 17 11.35 15.83 -5.74
C ASN A 17 12.16 15.33 -4.57
N ILE A 18 12.90 14.26 -4.79
CA ILE A 18 13.73 13.59 -3.79
C ILE A 18 15.15 13.53 -4.30
N ASP A 19 16.09 14.16 -3.58
CA ASP A 19 17.52 14.02 -3.78
C ASP A 19 18.11 13.20 -2.62
N ALA A 20 18.61 11.99 -2.90
CA ALA A 20 19.18 11.09 -1.94
C ALA A 20 20.70 10.96 -2.17
N GLN A 21 21.48 11.16 -1.12
CA GLN A 21 22.94 11.03 -1.15
C GLN A 21 23.40 9.95 -0.18
N ILE A 22 23.99 8.89 -0.70
CA ILE A 22 24.55 7.79 0.08
C ILE A 22 25.91 8.21 0.63
N LEU A 23 26.13 8.00 1.92
CA LEU A 23 27.40 8.27 2.61
C LEU A 23 28.23 6.99 2.78
N ALA A 24 29.55 7.15 2.96
CA ALA A 24 30.46 6.01 3.13
C ALA A 24 30.21 5.13 4.37
N ASN A 25 29.43 5.60 5.35
CA ASN A 25 29.02 4.87 6.53
C ASN A 25 27.65 4.17 6.39
N GLY A 26 27.04 4.20 5.20
CA GLY A 26 25.73 3.60 4.94
C GLY A 26 24.53 4.49 5.25
N ASP A 27 24.75 5.68 5.82
CA ASP A 27 23.67 6.65 5.99
C ASP A 27 23.24 7.22 4.64
N VAL A 28 21.99 7.65 4.52
CA VAL A 28 21.49 8.33 3.34
C VAL A 28 20.90 9.69 3.73
N VAL A 29 21.50 10.75 3.22
CA VAL A 29 20.97 12.12 3.39
C VAL A 29 19.96 12.39 2.28
N VAL A 30 18.74 12.77 2.68
CA VAL A 30 17.62 13.03 1.78
C VAL A 30 17.19 14.48 1.87
N ASN A 31 17.00 15.10 0.71
CA ASN A 31 16.31 16.36 0.58
C ASN A 31 15.03 16.11 -0.21
N GLU A 32 13.88 16.21 0.44
CA GLU A 32 12.55 15.93 -0.07
C GLU A 32 11.75 17.23 -0.19
N ILE A 33 11.31 17.56 -1.40
CA ILE A 33 10.49 18.74 -1.67
C ILE A 33 9.12 18.28 -2.17
N LEU A 34 8.07 18.54 -1.37
CA LEU A 34 6.67 18.24 -1.70
C LEU A 34 5.95 19.55 -2.05
N GLN A 35 5.38 19.60 -3.22
CA GLN A 35 4.51 20.70 -3.64
C GLN A 35 3.05 20.33 -3.40
N TYR A 36 2.50 20.85 -2.31
CA TYR A 36 1.09 20.69 -1.97
C TYR A 36 0.24 21.74 -2.66
N ARG A 37 -0.98 21.34 -3.02
CA ARG A 37 -2.08 22.23 -3.42
C ARG A 37 -3.27 21.92 -2.51
N PHE A 38 -3.65 22.92 -1.71
CA PHE A 38 -4.73 22.83 -0.73
C PHE A 38 -6.03 23.40 -1.30
N GLN A 39 -7.13 22.70 -1.05
CA GLN A 39 -8.51 23.15 -1.28
C GLN A 39 -9.23 23.12 0.07
N GLY A 40 -9.69 24.31 0.55
CA GLY A 40 -10.19 24.47 1.91
C GLY A 40 -9.09 24.87 2.89
N GLU A 41 -9.41 24.84 4.19
CA GLU A 41 -8.52 25.29 5.27
C GLU A 41 -7.84 24.09 5.95
N PHE A 42 -6.52 24.17 6.11
CA PHE A 42 -5.69 23.19 6.78
C PHE A 42 -4.80 23.83 7.83
N ASN A 43 -4.58 23.14 8.94
CA ASN A 43 -3.65 23.58 9.98
C ASN A 43 -2.22 23.10 9.76
N GLY A 44 -2.02 22.08 8.91
CA GLY A 44 -0.70 21.50 8.64
C GLY A 44 -0.78 20.21 7.84
N ILE A 45 0.35 19.51 7.77
CA ILE A 45 0.52 18.24 7.10
C ILE A 45 1.19 17.22 8.01
N TYR A 46 1.04 15.94 7.65
CA TYR A 46 1.78 14.82 8.22
C TYR A 46 2.68 14.20 7.16
N ARG A 47 3.92 13.89 7.54
CA ARG A 47 4.84 13.08 6.74
C ARG A 47 5.32 11.91 7.58
N ASN A 48 4.95 10.71 7.17
CA ASN A 48 5.32 9.47 7.83
C ASN A 48 6.51 8.85 7.09
N LEU A 49 7.58 8.59 7.82
CA LEU A 49 8.81 7.95 7.35
C LEU A 49 8.90 6.57 7.98
N LYS A 50 8.76 5.52 7.19
CA LYS A 50 8.81 4.14 7.68
C LYS A 50 10.24 3.71 8.01
N LEU A 51 10.40 3.03 9.15
CA LEU A 51 11.67 2.46 9.61
C LEU A 51 11.98 1.10 8.93
N ASN A 52 12.09 1.04 7.62
CA ASN A 52 12.32 -0.19 6.85
C ASN A 52 13.72 -0.81 7.15
N GLY A 53 14.00 -1.15 8.42
CA GLY A 53 15.27 -1.70 8.86
C GLY A 53 16.42 -0.71 9.00
N THR A 54 16.10 0.57 9.05
CA THR A 54 17.01 1.61 9.52
C THR A 54 16.99 1.70 11.04
N ASP A 55 18.06 2.21 11.63
CA ASP A 55 18.14 2.44 13.06
C ASP A 55 17.22 3.60 13.48
N GLN A 56 17.19 4.67 12.68
CA GLN A 56 16.38 5.87 12.94
C GLN A 56 16.44 6.88 11.78
N TYR A 57 15.54 7.87 11.83
CA TYR A 57 15.64 9.08 11.06
C TYR A 57 16.17 10.23 11.92
N LEU A 58 17.09 11.01 11.38
CA LEU A 58 17.50 12.31 11.96
C LEU A 58 16.90 13.42 11.09
N ILE A 59 16.00 14.21 11.66
CA ILE A 59 15.43 15.37 10.97
C ILE A 59 16.41 16.52 11.06
N ASN A 60 17.02 16.90 9.94
CA ASN A 60 18.05 17.95 9.90
C ASN A 60 17.44 19.34 9.81
N SER A 61 16.41 19.52 8.97
CA SER A 61 15.65 20.75 8.86
C SER A 61 14.29 20.53 8.20
N VAL A 62 13.34 21.39 8.55
CA VAL A 62 12.00 21.48 7.96
C VAL A 62 11.78 22.92 7.56
N SER A 63 11.43 23.18 6.31
CA SER A 63 11.13 24.53 5.84
C SER A 63 9.92 24.58 4.91
N ILE A 64 9.27 25.73 4.86
CA ILE A 64 8.13 26.02 4.03
C ILE A 64 8.56 27.05 2.99
N ILE A 65 8.26 26.80 1.73
CA ILE A 65 8.47 27.77 0.66
C ILE A 65 7.09 28.25 0.22
N ASP A 66 6.80 29.51 0.48
CA ASP A 66 5.52 30.12 0.13
C ASP A 66 5.34 30.34 -1.37
N SER A 67 4.16 30.81 -1.78
CA SER A 67 3.85 31.08 -3.19
C SER A 67 4.69 32.21 -3.81
N LEU A 68 5.35 33.02 -3.01
CA LEU A 68 6.28 34.09 -3.44
C LEU A 68 7.73 33.59 -3.51
N GLY A 69 8.02 32.37 -3.06
CA GLY A 69 9.35 31.80 -3.01
C GLY A 69 10.14 32.12 -1.74
N ASN A 70 9.51 32.71 -0.71
CA ASN A 70 10.18 32.96 0.55
C ASN A 70 10.33 31.64 1.32
N ILE A 71 11.51 31.41 1.87
CA ILE A 71 11.83 30.24 2.68
C ILE A 71 11.58 30.61 4.15
N ILE A 72 10.76 29.84 4.83
CA ILE A 72 10.42 29.97 6.24
C ILE A 72 10.91 28.70 6.92
N GLU A 73 11.95 28.80 7.72
CA GLU A 73 12.43 27.69 8.54
C GLU A 73 11.42 27.40 9.65
N ALA A 74 11.00 26.15 9.77
CA ALA A 74 10.16 25.70 10.86
C ALA A 74 11.02 25.32 12.06
N THR A 75 10.52 25.57 13.25
CA THR A 75 11.19 25.20 14.51
C THR A 75 10.50 24.02 15.17
N GLU A 76 11.26 23.13 15.77
CA GLU A 76 10.68 22.03 16.55
C GLU A 76 9.99 22.61 17.80
N GLY A 77 8.77 22.17 18.07
CA GLY A 77 7.97 22.65 19.20
C GLY A 77 6.63 21.91 19.30
N TYR A 78 6.09 21.85 20.52
CA TYR A 78 4.88 21.07 20.86
C TYR A 78 3.65 21.95 21.16
N ASN A 79 3.61 23.16 20.64
CA ASN A 79 2.58 24.14 20.94
C ASN A 79 1.59 24.43 19.79
N GLU A 80 1.66 23.66 18.71
CA GLU A 80 0.81 23.80 17.51
C GLU A 80 0.83 25.19 16.86
N GLU A 81 1.89 25.96 17.09
CA GLU A 81 2.06 27.26 16.46
C GLU A 81 2.38 27.14 14.97
N ASN A 82 1.96 28.12 14.20
CA ASN A 82 2.24 28.14 12.76
C ASN A 82 3.76 28.20 12.50
N ASN A 83 4.25 27.42 11.55
CA ASN A 83 5.65 27.23 11.22
C ASN A 83 6.47 26.53 12.33
N THR A 84 5.82 25.65 13.08
CA THR A 84 6.50 24.70 13.98
C THR A 84 6.25 23.27 13.50
N TYR A 85 7.07 22.33 13.95
CA TYR A 85 6.85 20.91 13.71
C TYR A 85 7.10 20.08 14.97
N GLU A 86 6.43 18.95 15.04
CA GLU A 86 6.60 17.91 16.07
C GLU A 86 7.11 16.64 15.41
N ILE A 87 7.98 15.90 16.11
CA ILE A 87 8.43 14.57 15.72
C ILE A 87 7.81 13.57 16.70
N ASN A 88 7.07 12.61 16.15
CA ASN A 88 6.53 11.48 16.91
C ASN A 88 7.21 10.22 16.41
N GLU A 89 7.91 9.51 17.28
CA GLU A 89 8.55 8.23 16.99
C GLU A 89 7.65 7.10 17.47
N ASP A 90 7.35 6.18 16.58
CA ASP A 90 6.65 4.93 16.89
C ASP A 90 7.54 3.74 16.48
N TYR A 91 7.11 2.54 16.78
CA TYR A 91 7.88 1.30 16.58
C TYR A 91 8.32 1.09 15.11
N ASP A 92 7.50 1.48 14.14
CA ASP A 92 7.73 1.23 12.72
C ASP A 92 7.80 2.50 11.85
N GLU A 93 7.58 3.69 12.42
CA GLU A 93 7.63 4.94 11.67
C GLU A 93 8.04 6.15 12.53
N THR A 94 8.67 7.12 11.87
CA THR A 94 8.86 8.47 12.38
C THR A 94 7.88 9.40 11.68
N GLN A 95 6.99 10.04 12.45
CA GLN A 95 6.02 11.00 11.91
C GLN A 95 6.47 12.42 12.17
N ILE A 96 6.53 13.22 11.11
CA ILE A 96 6.71 14.67 11.18
C ILE A 96 5.34 15.33 11.03
N LYS A 97 4.88 16.05 12.05
CA LYS A 97 3.67 16.86 12.01
C LYS A 97 4.08 18.32 11.86
N LEU A 98 3.91 18.88 10.68
CA LEU A 98 4.24 20.27 10.40
C LEU A 98 2.99 21.15 10.48
N PHE A 99 3.01 22.15 11.34
CA PHE A 99 1.96 23.15 11.47
C PHE A 99 2.21 24.30 10.48
N CYS A 100 1.47 24.29 9.39
CA CYS A 100 1.56 25.31 8.35
C CYS A 100 0.14 25.63 7.85
N LYS A 101 -0.47 26.67 8.45
CA LYS A 101 -1.82 27.09 8.05
C LYS A 101 -1.88 27.41 6.57
N SER A 102 -2.84 26.82 5.88
CA SER A 102 -3.03 26.93 4.44
C SER A 102 -4.52 27.06 4.11
N SER A 103 -4.84 27.93 3.14
CA SER A 103 -6.21 28.15 2.70
C SER A 103 -6.26 28.37 1.20
N ASN A 104 -6.75 27.39 0.43
CA ASN A 104 -6.90 27.47 -1.03
C ASN A 104 -5.64 27.96 -1.76
N GLU A 105 -4.49 27.42 -1.41
CA GLU A 105 -3.18 27.85 -1.90
C GLU A 105 -2.25 26.67 -2.22
N SER A 106 -1.13 26.94 -2.86
CA SER A 106 -0.03 25.99 -3.06
C SER A 106 1.16 26.38 -2.21
N LYS A 107 1.76 25.40 -1.55
CA LYS A 107 3.01 25.55 -0.77
C LYS A 107 3.96 24.44 -1.10
N LYS A 108 5.26 24.71 -1.02
CA LYS A 108 6.28 23.68 -1.03
C LYS A 108 6.79 23.45 0.38
N ILE A 109 6.88 22.20 0.76
CA ILE A 109 7.46 21.76 2.01
C ILE A 109 8.79 21.12 1.68
N ASN A 110 9.86 21.59 2.27
CA ASN A 110 11.19 21.01 2.13
C ASN A 110 11.59 20.32 3.44
N LEU A 111 11.86 19.02 3.37
CA LEU A 111 12.31 18.19 4.47
C LEU A 111 13.73 17.71 4.15
N ASN A 112 14.67 18.03 5.03
CA ASN A 112 16.00 17.47 4.98
C ASN A 112 16.17 16.52 6.16
N TYR A 113 16.53 15.28 5.90
CA TYR A 113 16.69 14.25 6.92
C TYR A 113 17.77 13.24 6.54
N THR A 114 18.28 12.53 7.54
CA THR A 114 19.26 11.45 7.37
C THR A 114 18.62 10.13 7.80
N ILE A 115 18.70 9.14 6.92
CA ILE A 115 18.31 7.76 7.19
C ILE A 115 19.56 7.04 7.66
N LYS A 116 19.56 6.58 8.90
CA LYS A 116 20.74 5.93 9.49
C LYS A 116 20.88 4.48 9.04
N GLY A 117 22.04 4.14 8.52
CA GLY A 117 22.37 2.76 8.14
C GLY A 117 21.45 2.16 7.07
N ALA A 118 20.86 2.97 6.17
CA ALA A 118 19.94 2.51 5.13
C ALA A 118 20.66 1.70 4.03
N ALA A 119 21.88 2.09 3.65
CA ALA A 119 22.70 1.32 2.73
C ALA A 119 23.52 0.29 3.48
N LYS A 120 23.47 -0.96 3.04
CA LYS A 120 24.12 -2.12 3.65
C LYS A 120 25.33 -2.53 2.84
N LYS A 121 26.40 -2.98 3.51
CA LYS A 121 27.60 -3.52 2.90
C LYS A 121 27.63 -5.03 3.06
N TYR A 122 27.58 -5.74 1.95
CA TYR A 122 27.74 -7.19 1.92
C TYR A 122 29.16 -7.60 1.50
N THR A 123 29.42 -8.90 1.48
CA THR A 123 30.74 -9.47 1.11
C THR A 123 31.14 -9.18 -0.33
N ASP A 124 30.19 -9.02 -1.24
CA ASP A 124 30.35 -8.92 -2.69
C ASP A 124 29.88 -7.58 -3.29
N TYR A 125 28.91 -6.91 -2.69
CA TYR A 125 28.39 -5.59 -3.12
C TYR A 125 27.91 -4.76 -1.94
N SER A 126 27.55 -3.51 -2.19
CA SER A 126 26.75 -2.67 -1.31
C SER A 126 25.38 -2.49 -1.90
N GLU A 127 24.36 -2.35 -1.05
CA GLU A 127 22.97 -2.26 -1.45
C GLU A 127 22.22 -1.14 -0.73
N LEU A 128 21.38 -0.44 -1.48
CA LEU A 128 20.33 0.43 -0.94
C LEU A 128 18.98 -0.10 -1.42
N TYR A 129 18.29 -0.82 -0.54
CA TYR A 129 16.93 -1.29 -0.76
C TYR A 129 15.95 -0.42 0.02
N TRP A 130 15.32 0.55 -0.64
CA TRP A 130 14.59 1.60 0.07
C TRP A 130 13.36 2.10 -0.67
N SER A 131 12.25 2.31 0.10
CA SER A 131 11.08 3.05 -0.36
C SER A 131 11.14 4.48 0.16
N PHE A 132 11.34 5.44 -0.75
CA PHE A 132 11.48 6.85 -0.39
C PHE A 132 10.13 7.53 -0.12
N TYR A 133 9.07 7.10 -0.79
CA TYR A 133 7.75 7.67 -0.60
C TYR A 133 6.66 6.62 -0.77
N ASN A 134 5.70 6.62 0.15
CA ASN A 134 4.49 5.81 0.07
C ASN A 134 3.28 6.74 -0.01
N VAL A 135 2.45 6.57 -1.04
CA VAL A 135 1.22 7.34 -1.22
C VAL A 135 0.20 6.89 -0.17
N LYS A 136 -0.25 7.82 0.67
CA LYS A 136 -1.26 7.59 1.69
C LYS A 136 -2.19 8.80 1.77
N ASN A 137 -3.49 8.56 1.94
CA ASN A 137 -4.51 9.57 2.14
C ASN A 137 -4.70 10.57 0.98
N ILE A 138 -4.16 10.27 -0.20
CA ILE A 138 -4.35 10.99 -1.46
C ILE A 138 -4.50 9.98 -2.59
N ASP A 139 -5.12 10.37 -3.70
CA ASP A 139 -5.31 9.48 -4.84
C ASP A 139 -3.98 9.18 -5.55
N SER A 140 -3.13 10.20 -5.71
CA SER A 140 -1.84 10.04 -6.37
C SER A 140 -0.90 11.24 -6.15
N VAL A 141 0.40 11.02 -6.36
CA VAL A 141 1.37 12.07 -6.64
C VAL A 141 1.39 12.29 -8.15
N LYS A 142 1.11 13.53 -8.59
CA LYS A 142 0.94 13.84 -10.01
C LYS A 142 2.21 13.62 -10.82
N GLU A 143 3.34 14.14 -10.34
CA GLU A 143 4.66 13.95 -10.97
C GLU A 143 5.78 14.14 -9.97
N GLY A 144 6.96 13.63 -10.28
CA GLY A 144 8.13 13.84 -9.45
C GLY A 144 9.40 13.23 -9.99
N THR A 145 10.46 13.40 -9.19
CA THR A 145 11.80 12.88 -9.46
C THR A 145 12.39 12.26 -8.20
N LEU A 146 13.13 11.16 -8.39
CA LEU A 146 14.02 10.60 -7.37
C LEU A 146 15.41 10.55 -7.99
N LYS A 147 16.35 11.26 -7.37
CA LYS A 147 17.76 11.27 -7.75
C LYS A 147 18.61 10.68 -6.67
N ILE A 148 19.45 9.70 -7.03
CA ILE A 148 20.34 9.02 -6.08
C ILE A 148 21.77 9.18 -6.53
N LYS A 149 22.65 9.51 -5.62
CA LYS A 149 24.09 9.68 -5.86
C LYS A 149 24.92 9.24 -4.67
N LEU A 150 26.20 8.92 -4.94
CA LEU A 150 27.20 8.74 -3.91
C LEU A 150 27.76 10.11 -3.49
N LYS A 151 28.16 10.25 -2.23
CA LYS A 151 28.84 11.46 -1.76
C LYS A 151 30.31 11.41 -2.16
N ASP A 152 30.80 12.51 -2.75
CA ASP A 152 32.20 12.76 -3.09
C ASP A 152 32.83 11.75 -4.08
N THR A 153 32.02 10.94 -4.77
CA THR A 153 32.49 9.98 -5.79
C THR A 153 31.36 9.59 -6.74
N SER A 154 31.68 8.78 -7.73
CA SER A 154 30.76 8.30 -8.75
C SER A 154 30.51 6.80 -8.63
N PHE A 155 29.41 6.32 -9.24
CA PHE A 155 29.12 4.89 -9.37
C PHE A 155 30.11 4.23 -10.35
N SER A 156 30.51 2.98 -10.04
CA SER A 156 31.16 2.13 -11.03
C SER A 156 30.11 1.46 -11.89
N ILE A 157 29.99 1.86 -13.14
CA ILE A 157 28.97 1.35 -14.08
C ILE A 157 29.02 -0.17 -14.22
N ASP A 158 30.20 -0.77 -14.17
CA ASP A 158 30.35 -2.24 -14.28
C ASP A 158 29.76 -3.00 -13.08
N ASN A 159 29.64 -2.33 -11.94
CA ASN A 159 29.13 -2.90 -10.68
C ASN A 159 27.77 -2.29 -10.27
N LEU A 160 27.09 -1.62 -11.19
CA LEU A 160 25.84 -0.94 -10.95
C LEU A 160 24.67 -1.74 -11.50
N SER A 161 23.74 -2.14 -10.62
CA SER A 161 22.44 -2.66 -11.03
C SER A 161 21.34 -2.10 -10.16
N TYR A 162 20.15 -1.92 -10.70
CA TYR A 162 19.02 -1.44 -9.91
C TYR A 162 17.69 -1.91 -10.49
N ASP A 163 16.73 -2.14 -9.58
CA ASP A 163 15.32 -2.34 -9.88
C ASP A 163 14.51 -1.23 -9.20
N ILE A 164 13.47 -0.73 -9.88
CA ILE A 164 12.63 0.36 -9.38
C ILE A 164 11.27 -0.20 -9.02
N TYR A 165 10.80 0.14 -7.83
CA TYR A 165 9.49 -0.23 -7.31
C TYR A 165 8.56 0.97 -7.34
N GLY A 166 7.37 0.76 -7.85
CA GLY A 166 6.34 1.80 -7.94
C GLY A 166 5.41 1.53 -9.12
N ASP A 167 4.40 2.37 -9.22
CA ASP A 167 3.42 2.35 -10.29
C ASP A 167 3.38 3.67 -11.05
N GLY A 168 2.47 3.77 -12.02
CA GLY A 168 2.38 4.92 -12.90
C GLY A 168 3.42 4.91 -14.03
N ASP A 169 3.69 6.08 -14.58
CA ASP A 169 4.63 6.24 -15.70
C ASP A 169 6.04 6.50 -15.15
N ILE A 170 6.86 5.45 -15.02
CA ILE A 170 8.21 5.56 -14.49
C ILE A 170 9.24 5.46 -15.62
N THR A 171 10.21 6.37 -15.62
CA THR A 171 11.39 6.34 -16.50
C THR A 171 12.64 6.54 -15.67
N ALA A 172 13.69 5.78 -15.98
CA ALA A 172 14.97 5.90 -15.30
C ALA A 172 16.11 6.05 -16.31
N SER A 173 17.14 6.73 -15.87
CA SER A 173 18.42 6.84 -16.55
C SER A 173 19.53 6.89 -15.50
N ASN A 174 20.67 6.33 -15.82
CA ASN A 174 21.85 6.40 -14.96
C ASN A 174 23.04 6.97 -15.69
N THR A 175 23.88 7.65 -14.94
CA THR A 175 25.21 8.10 -15.30
C THR A 175 26.18 7.63 -14.23
N GLU A 176 27.46 7.90 -14.39
CA GLU A 176 28.43 7.66 -13.30
C GLU A 176 28.10 8.51 -12.06
N ASP A 177 27.51 9.69 -12.22
CA ASP A 177 27.25 10.62 -11.13
C ASP A 177 25.94 10.38 -10.40
N SER A 178 24.92 9.81 -11.06
CA SER A 178 23.59 9.65 -10.47
C SER A 178 22.71 8.63 -11.19
N ILE A 179 21.72 8.15 -10.45
CA ILE A 179 20.54 7.48 -10.98
C ILE A 179 19.40 8.48 -10.89
N ASP A 180 18.80 8.80 -12.02
CA ASP A 180 17.72 9.78 -12.17
C ASP A 180 16.43 9.04 -12.55
N ILE A 181 15.43 9.07 -11.68
CA ILE A 181 14.13 8.43 -11.86
C ILE A 181 13.08 9.55 -11.95
N LYS A 182 12.25 9.50 -12.99
CA LYS A 182 11.08 10.38 -13.15
C LYS A 182 9.82 9.54 -13.11
N PHE A 183 8.81 10.04 -12.43
CA PHE A 183 7.53 9.35 -12.32
C PHE A 183 6.34 10.30 -12.46
N ARG A 184 5.20 9.75 -12.92
CA ARG A 184 3.92 10.45 -13.01
C ARG A 184 2.79 9.53 -12.57
N ASN A 185 1.74 10.14 -12.00
CA ASN A 185 0.54 9.42 -11.55
C ASN A 185 0.87 8.27 -10.60
N LEU A 186 1.78 8.51 -9.64
CA LEU A 186 2.20 7.54 -8.66
C LEU A 186 1.06 7.32 -7.64
N THR A 187 0.53 6.10 -7.53
CA THR A 187 -0.58 5.78 -6.62
C THR A 187 -0.18 4.89 -5.44
N THR A 188 1.00 4.25 -5.48
CA THR A 188 1.47 3.35 -4.44
C THR A 188 2.72 3.87 -3.73
N LEU A 189 3.88 3.62 -4.28
CA LEU A 189 5.18 4.00 -3.71
C LEU A 189 6.20 4.31 -4.79
N ILE A 190 7.30 4.96 -4.42
CA ILE A 190 8.53 5.02 -5.19
C ILE A 190 9.71 4.54 -4.35
N GLY A 191 10.35 3.49 -4.82
CA GLY A 191 11.49 2.85 -4.16
C GLY A 191 12.48 2.27 -5.15
N ILE A 192 13.60 1.79 -4.64
CA ILE A 192 14.68 1.21 -5.42
C ILE A 192 15.37 0.06 -4.66
N ASP A 193 15.76 -0.97 -5.39
CA ASP A 193 16.81 -1.90 -5.02
C ASP A 193 18.05 -1.54 -5.85
N LEU A 194 19.05 -0.95 -5.22
CA LEU A 194 20.25 -0.45 -5.86
C LEU A 194 21.48 -1.19 -5.33
N LYS A 195 22.17 -1.90 -6.22
CA LYS A 195 23.45 -2.55 -5.93
C LYS A 195 24.60 -1.80 -6.59
N PHE A 196 25.66 -1.58 -5.82
CA PHE A 196 26.82 -0.80 -6.25
C PHE A 196 28.11 -1.34 -5.61
N GLN A 197 29.26 -0.73 -5.98
CA GLN A 197 30.58 -1.16 -5.51
C GLN A 197 30.70 -1.15 -3.98
N LYS A 198 31.08 -2.28 -3.39
CA LYS A 198 31.13 -2.44 -1.92
C LYS A 198 32.17 -1.56 -1.24
N GLU A 199 33.27 -1.26 -1.93
CA GLU A 199 34.39 -0.48 -1.42
C GLU A 199 33.98 0.93 -1.03
N TYR A 200 32.87 1.43 -1.59
CA TYR A 200 32.37 2.75 -1.25
C TYR A 200 31.92 2.83 0.21
N LEU A 201 31.24 1.83 0.73
CA LEU A 201 30.83 1.79 2.14
C LEU A 201 32.00 1.39 3.04
N SER A 202 33.10 2.17 2.95
CA SER A 202 34.36 1.89 3.66
C SER A 202 34.25 2.04 5.18
N MET A 203 33.26 2.77 5.67
CA MET A 203 33.02 3.06 7.08
C MET A 203 31.82 2.28 7.65
N ALA A 204 31.17 1.42 6.86
CA ALA A 204 30.10 0.54 7.31
C ALA A 204 30.64 -0.86 7.60
N ASP A 205 30.05 -1.51 8.60
CA ASP A 205 30.35 -2.91 8.91
C ASP A 205 29.81 -3.82 7.80
N GLU A 206 30.57 -4.87 7.48
CA GLU A 206 30.15 -5.89 6.52
C GLU A 206 29.20 -6.87 7.20
N ILE A 207 28.05 -7.11 6.59
CA ILE A 207 27.03 -8.04 7.06
C ILE A 207 26.93 -9.25 6.13
N SER A 208 26.44 -10.37 6.66
CA SER A 208 26.12 -11.55 5.88
C SER A 208 24.71 -11.44 5.31
N HIS A 209 24.46 -11.99 4.11
CA HIS A 209 23.11 -12.07 3.53
C HIS A 209 22.14 -12.88 4.39
N GLU A 210 22.63 -13.80 5.23
CA GLU A 210 21.82 -14.62 6.13
C GLU A 210 21.31 -13.83 7.34
N ASP A 211 21.97 -12.72 7.68
CA ASP A 211 21.64 -11.87 8.83
C ASP A 211 20.63 -10.75 8.45
N ASP A 212 20.28 -10.63 7.18
CA ASP A 212 19.38 -9.56 6.69
C ASP A 212 17.93 -10.01 6.62
N TYR A 213 17.25 -9.99 7.77
CA TYR A 213 15.83 -10.36 7.91
C TYR A 213 14.84 -9.36 7.31
N ILE A 214 15.30 -8.27 6.70
CA ILE A 214 14.48 -7.09 6.38
C ILE A 214 13.96 -7.09 4.94
N MET A 215 14.46 -7.99 4.10
CA MET A 215 14.14 -8.06 2.66
C MET A 215 12.70 -8.51 2.33
N GLU A 216 11.92 -9.06 3.28
CA GLU A 216 10.61 -9.64 2.96
C GLU A 216 9.52 -8.61 2.70
N ASP A 217 9.52 -7.46 3.39
CA ASP A 217 8.38 -6.53 3.36
C ASP A 217 8.26 -5.70 2.07
N LEU A 218 9.36 -5.25 1.48
CA LEU A 218 9.29 -4.48 0.22
C LEU A 218 9.00 -5.37 -0.99
N ASN A 219 9.45 -6.61 -0.99
CA ASN A 219 9.07 -7.62 -1.99
C ASN A 219 7.56 -7.88 -2.01
N TYR A 220 6.88 -7.76 -0.87
CA TYR A 220 5.43 -7.87 -0.78
C TYR A 220 4.74 -6.70 -1.49
N TYR A 221 5.14 -5.47 -1.18
CA TYR A 221 4.54 -4.25 -1.77
C TYR A 221 4.95 -4.03 -3.24
N GLY A 222 6.17 -4.38 -3.63
CA GLY A 222 6.65 -4.27 -5.01
C GLY A 222 5.99 -5.31 -5.94
N LYS A 223 5.66 -6.50 -5.45
CA LYS A 223 4.93 -7.52 -6.20
C LYS A 223 3.45 -7.15 -6.39
N GLU A 224 2.83 -6.48 -5.42
CA GLU A 224 1.46 -5.97 -5.60
C GLU A 224 1.38 -4.84 -6.62
N ALA A 225 2.39 -3.98 -6.69
CA ALA A 225 2.43 -2.88 -7.66
C ALA A 225 2.68 -3.35 -9.11
N ASN A 226 3.38 -4.47 -9.29
CA ASN A 226 3.72 -5.02 -10.61
C ASN A 226 2.90 -6.26 -10.99
N SER A 227 1.97 -6.68 -10.13
CA SER A 227 1.13 -7.84 -10.43
C SER A 227 -0.06 -7.45 -11.32
N ASN A 228 0.20 -7.31 -12.60
CA ASN A 228 -0.68 -7.92 -13.61
C ASN A 228 -0.64 -9.44 -13.36
N ASP A 229 -1.01 -9.85 -12.17
CA ASP A 229 -0.95 -11.25 -11.77
C ASP A 229 -2.15 -11.98 -12.36
N VAL A 230 -2.04 -12.21 -13.68
CA VAL A 230 -2.87 -13.17 -14.44
C VAL A 230 -2.88 -14.50 -13.67
N GLY A 231 -1.80 -14.84 -12.96
CA GLY A 231 -1.70 -16.03 -12.11
C GLY A 231 -2.68 -16.00 -10.93
N PHE A 232 -2.79 -14.92 -10.19
CA PHE A 232 -3.74 -14.80 -9.05
C PHE A 232 -5.19 -14.82 -9.55
N ALA A 233 -5.50 -14.12 -10.63
CA ALA A 233 -6.82 -14.15 -11.25
C ALA A 233 -7.18 -15.56 -11.73
N ILE A 234 -6.27 -16.29 -12.41
CA ILE A 234 -6.47 -17.68 -12.84
C ILE A 234 -6.68 -18.59 -11.63
N THR A 235 -5.89 -18.45 -10.55
CA THR A 235 -6.03 -19.27 -9.35
C THR A 235 -7.39 -19.02 -8.68
N LEU A 236 -7.83 -17.76 -8.59
CA LEU A 236 -9.14 -17.39 -8.05
C LEU A 236 -10.28 -17.97 -8.91
N PHE A 237 -10.18 -17.88 -10.24
CA PHE A 237 -11.17 -18.49 -11.15
C PHE A 237 -11.21 -20.01 -11.04
N VAL A 238 -10.08 -20.68 -10.86
CA VAL A 238 -10.02 -22.14 -10.66
C VAL A 238 -10.69 -22.51 -9.32
N ILE A 239 -10.42 -21.81 -8.23
CA ILE A 239 -11.07 -22.05 -6.92
C ILE A 239 -12.58 -21.84 -7.02
N ILE A 240 -13.03 -20.73 -7.63
CA ILE A 240 -14.46 -20.47 -7.84
C ILE A 240 -15.09 -21.57 -8.71
N GLY A 241 -14.42 -22.01 -9.76
CA GLY A 241 -14.86 -23.11 -10.64
C GLY A 241 -15.03 -24.44 -9.89
N VAL A 242 -14.09 -24.79 -9.02
CA VAL A 242 -14.16 -26.01 -8.18
C VAL A 242 -15.32 -25.92 -7.19
N VAL A 243 -15.52 -24.78 -6.53
CA VAL A 243 -16.64 -24.57 -5.60
C VAL A 243 -17.99 -24.68 -6.33
N LEU A 244 -18.12 -24.05 -7.49
CA LEU A 244 -19.35 -24.13 -8.29
C LEU A 244 -19.62 -25.56 -8.80
N ALA A 245 -18.58 -26.32 -9.17
CA ALA A 245 -18.70 -27.72 -9.55
C ALA A 245 -19.16 -28.59 -8.38
N ALA A 246 -18.59 -28.39 -7.18
CA ALA A 246 -19.01 -29.08 -5.96
C ALA A 246 -20.49 -28.82 -5.61
N LEU A 247 -20.92 -27.54 -5.67
CA LEU A 247 -22.31 -27.17 -5.45
C LEU A 247 -23.27 -27.77 -6.52
N ALA A 248 -22.81 -27.89 -7.77
CA ALA A 248 -23.61 -28.52 -8.83
C ALA A 248 -23.76 -30.04 -8.62
N VAL A 249 -22.72 -30.70 -8.11
CA VAL A 249 -22.78 -32.15 -7.75
C VAL A 249 -23.73 -32.37 -6.57
N ASP A 250 -23.61 -31.56 -5.52
CA ASP A 250 -24.52 -31.61 -4.36
C ASP A 250 -25.98 -31.40 -4.77
N ARG A 251 -26.24 -30.41 -5.62
CA ARG A 251 -27.58 -30.15 -6.14
C ARG A 251 -28.12 -31.30 -6.99
N ARG A 252 -27.25 -31.98 -7.77
CA ARG A 252 -27.65 -33.17 -8.54
C ARG A 252 -28.00 -34.35 -7.63
N ASN A 253 -27.19 -34.61 -6.60
CA ASN A 253 -27.43 -35.66 -5.61
C ASN A 253 -28.70 -35.41 -4.85
N PHE A 254 -28.93 -34.18 -4.38
CA PHE A 254 -30.14 -33.77 -3.70
C PHE A 254 -31.39 -33.94 -4.60
N ASN A 255 -31.35 -33.49 -5.84
CA ASN A 255 -32.45 -33.68 -6.80
C ASN A 255 -32.72 -35.18 -7.10
N LYS A 256 -31.69 -36.02 -7.13
CA LYS A 256 -31.85 -37.46 -7.31
C LYS A 256 -32.58 -38.09 -6.13
N GLU A 257 -32.21 -37.71 -4.91
CA GLU A 257 -32.84 -38.17 -3.67
C GLU A 257 -34.30 -37.72 -3.57
N VAL A 258 -34.61 -36.46 -3.85
CA VAL A 258 -35.98 -35.91 -3.91
C VAL A 258 -36.83 -36.63 -4.97
N ASN A 259 -36.30 -36.94 -6.17
CA ASN A 259 -37.02 -37.66 -7.20
C ASN A 259 -37.26 -39.13 -6.82
N GLU A 260 -36.36 -39.76 -6.10
CA GLU A 260 -36.53 -41.10 -5.56
C GLU A 260 -37.70 -41.17 -4.55
N TYR A 261 -37.76 -40.17 -3.63
CA TYR A 261 -38.89 -40.02 -2.69
C TYR A 261 -40.21 -39.76 -3.45
N ARG A 262 -40.21 -38.84 -4.42
CA ARG A 262 -41.40 -38.58 -5.28
C ARG A 262 -41.88 -39.81 -6.03
N GLY A 263 -40.95 -40.67 -6.48
CA GLY A 263 -41.29 -41.94 -7.14
C GLY A 263 -41.92 -42.98 -6.20
N LYS A 264 -41.61 -42.92 -4.91
CA LYS A 264 -42.18 -43.82 -3.88
C LYS A 264 -43.58 -43.35 -3.45
N CYS A 265 -43.90 -42.06 -3.50
CA CYS A 265 -45.19 -41.47 -3.14
C CYS A 265 -46.05 -41.38 -4.43
N LYS A 266 -46.78 -42.46 -4.75
CA LYS A 266 -47.82 -42.41 -5.82
C LYS A 266 -49.11 -41.86 -5.21
N PHE A 267 -49.27 -40.53 -5.29
CA PHE A 267 -50.56 -39.93 -5.01
C PHE A 267 -51.48 -40.05 -6.25
N THR A 268 -52.52 -40.83 -6.19
CA THR A 268 -53.61 -40.78 -7.16
C THR A 268 -54.52 -39.59 -6.77
N LYS A 269 -54.97 -38.85 -7.75
CA LYS A 269 -55.73 -37.58 -7.67
C LYS A 269 -57.04 -37.64 -6.86
N GLU A 270 -57.37 -38.82 -6.33
CA GLU A 270 -58.68 -39.11 -5.69
C GLU A 270 -58.61 -39.39 -4.20
N GLU A 271 -57.42 -39.48 -3.58
CA GLU A 271 -57.29 -39.69 -2.14
C GLU A 271 -56.97 -38.40 -1.40
N PHE A 272 -57.95 -37.81 -0.74
CA PHE A 272 -57.71 -36.79 0.28
C PHE A 272 -57.05 -37.48 1.49
N ILE A 273 -55.77 -37.41 1.63
CA ILE A 273 -55.04 -37.83 2.82
C ILE A 273 -55.12 -36.68 3.82
N MET A 274 -55.89 -36.84 4.90
CA MET A 274 -56.06 -35.85 5.99
C MET A 274 -54.86 -35.87 6.96
N GLU A 275 -53.95 -36.80 6.87
CA GLU A 275 -52.76 -36.87 7.71
C GLU A 275 -51.51 -36.69 6.85
N PRO A 276 -50.60 -35.78 7.23
CA PRO A 276 -49.29 -35.71 6.56
C PRO A 276 -48.58 -37.05 6.76
N PRO A 277 -47.85 -37.55 5.76
CA PRO A 277 -47.04 -38.76 5.90
C PRO A 277 -46.10 -38.59 7.10
N SER A 278 -46.34 -39.35 8.17
CA SER A 278 -45.73 -39.19 9.51
C SER A 278 -44.21 -39.37 9.54
N ASP A 279 -43.62 -39.86 8.45
CA ASP A 279 -42.22 -40.27 8.42
C ASP A 279 -41.30 -39.31 7.63
N LEU A 280 -41.83 -38.21 7.06
CA LEU A 280 -41.03 -37.24 6.34
C LEU A 280 -40.72 -36.01 7.21
N PRO A 281 -39.44 -35.61 7.31
CA PRO A 281 -39.08 -34.38 7.99
C PRO A 281 -39.86 -33.17 7.44
N PRO A 282 -40.37 -32.25 8.30
CA PRO A 282 -41.17 -31.09 7.85
C PRO A 282 -40.55 -30.28 6.75
N ALA A 283 -39.22 -30.15 6.73
CA ALA A 283 -38.46 -29.48 5.67
C ALA A 283 -38.61 -30.17 4.31
N LEU A 284 -38.69 -31.50 4.30
CA LEU A 284 -38.86 -32.28 3.04
C LEU A 284 -40.30 -32.18 2.52
N VAL A 285 -41.28 -32.12 3.42
CA VAL A 285 -42.71 -31.91 3.07
C VAL A 285 -42.88 -30.53 2.37
N ASN A 286 -42.28 -29.48 2.95
CA ASN A 286 -42.35 -28.15 2.34
C ASN A 286 -41.67 -28.10 0.95
N LEU A 287 -40.54 -28.78 0.79
CA LEU A 287 -39.86 -28.88 -0.51
C LEU A 287 -40.72 -29.61 -1.57
N LEU A 288 -41.41 -30.68 -1.17
CA LEU A 288 -42.31 -31.44 -2.06
C LEU A 288 -43.56 -30.66 -2.46
N MET A 289 -44.07 -29.82 -1.54
CA MET A 289 -45.29 -29.02 -1.77
C MET A 289 -45.04 -27.78 -2.60
N ASN A 290 -43.88 -27.11 -2.42
CA ASN A 290 -43.63 -25.77 -2.96
C ASN A 290 -42.61 -25.74 -4.12
N GLU A 291 -42.03 -26.85 -4.52
CA GLU A 291 -40.99 -26.97 -5.55
C GLU A 291 -39.74 -26.06 -5.34
N LYS A 292 -39.82 -25.11 -4.40
CA LYS A 292 -38.72 -24.21 -4.01
C LYS A 292 -38.78 -24.01 -2.51
N ALA A 293 -37.83 -24.61 -1.78
CA ALA A 293 -37.67 -24.33 -0.37
C ALA A 293 -36.95 -22.98 -0.16
N VAL A 294 -37.61 -22.04 0.51
CA VAL A 294 -36.97 -20.84 1.01
C VAL A 294 -36.37 -21.17 2.37
N SER A 295 -35.08 -20.95 2.56
CA SER A 295 -34.33 -21.33 3.79
C SER A 295 -34.98 -20.82 5.09
N LYS A 296 -35.68 -19.69 5.06
CA LYS A 296 -36.40 -19.10 6.19
C LYS A 296 -37.66 -19.88 6.59
N GLU A 297 -38.37 -20.44 5.61
CA GLU A 297 -39.55 -21.28 5.84
C GLU A 297 -39.18 -22.67 6.35
N MET A 298 -38.06 -23.22 5.85
CA MET A 298 -37.51 -24.49 6.35
C MET A 298 -37.09 -24.40 7.80
N LEU A 299 -36.51 -23.27 8.21
CA LEU A 299 -36.06 -23.05 9.60
C LEU A 299 -37.25 -22.94 10.56
N ASN A 300 -38.34 -22.31 10.15
CA ASN A 300 -39.55 -22.17 10.93
C ASN A 300 -40.30 -23.52 11.10
N ILE A 301 -40.26 -24.41 10.09
CA ILE A 301 -40.92 -25.70 10.13
C ILE A 301 -40.13 -26.75 10.97
N THR A 302 -38.80 -26.59 11.05
CA THR A 302 -37.92 -27.49 11.82
C THR A 302 -37.82 -27.13 13.32
N LEU A 303 -38.26 -25.93 13.71
CA LEU A 303 -38.20 -25.45 15.11
C LEU A 303 -39.53 -25.70 15.89
N PHE A 304 -40.56 -26.25 15.27
CA PHE A 304 -41.82 -26.72 15.84
C PHE A 304 -41.94 -28.21 15.66
#